data_c761ec957b89ed197d0d3daed6ee2a46
#
_entry.id   c761ec957b89ed197d0d3daed6ee2a46
#
_cell.length_a   1.000
_cell.length_b   1.000
_cell.length_c   1.000
_cell.angle_alpha   90.00
_cell.angle_beta   90.00
_cell.angle_gamma   90.00
#
_symmetry.space_group_name_H-M   'P 1'
#
loop_
_entity.id
_entity.type
_entity.pdbx_description
1 polymer ?
#
loop_
_entity_poly.entity_id
_entity_poly.type
_entity_poly.pdbx_seq_one_letter_code
_entity_poly.pdbx_strand_id
1 'polypeptide(L)'
;MSHNMDNLLIESTKKTPEVSFNKDGRLRISGRSIPEDATKFYDDLFEWVYYYCQNPSESTVVDIALEYFNSGSSKALLHILRALVDTSKHGHKITINWYYEEGDDDIMERGEYYESILEIAFNFIETD
;
A
#
# COMPACT_ATOMS: atom_id res chain seq x y z
N MET A 1 11.31 -6.20 25.52
CA MET A 1 12.31 -5.50 24.73
C MET A 1 11.61 -4.68 23.65
N SER A 2 11.87 -3.41 23.60
CA SER A 2 11.29 -2.60 22.55
C SER A 2 11.92 -2.99 21.20
N HIS A 3 11.06 -3.14 20.21
CA HIS A 3 11.49 -3.48 18.88
C HIS A 3 11.68 -2.20 18.09
N ASN A 4 12.93 -1.85 17.79
CA ASN A 4 13.20 -0.69 16.96
C ASN A 4 12.94 -1.05 15.51
N MET A 5 11.83 -0.51 14.99
CA MET A 5 11.48 -0.72 13.62
C MET A 5 12.22 0.27 12.73
N ASP A 6 12.92 -0.23 11.73
CA ASP A 6 13.55 0.60 10.72
C ASP A 6 12.55 0.87 9.58
N ASN A 7 12.81 1.92 8.82
CA ASN A 7 12.04 2.17 7.62
C ASN A 7 12.36 1.07 6.60
N LEU A 8 11.37 0.71 5.79
CA LEU A 8 11.56 -0.27 4.73
C LEU A 8 11.67 0.47 3.40
N LEU A 9 12.84 0.43 2.78
CA LEU A 9 13.10 1.11 1.52
C LEU A 9 13.57 0.08 0.49
N ILE A 10 12.82 -0.04 -0.61
CA ILE A 10 13.14 -0.96 -1.69
C ILE A 10 13.14 -0.18 -2.99
N GLU A 11 14.22 -0.29 -3.77
CA GLU A 11 14.30 0.38 -5.07
C GLU A 11 13.48 -0.38 -6.11
N SER A 12 12.89 0.35 -7.03
CA SER A 12 12.11 -0.25 -8.11
C SER A 12 13.01 -1.01 -9.08
N THR A 13 12.43 -2.04 -9.68
CA THR A 13 13.04 -2.77 -10.80
C THR A 13 12.05 -2.75 -11.96
N LYS A 14 12.36 -3.43 -13.04
CA LYS A 14 11.42 -3.53 -14.17
C LYS A 14 10.15 -4.28 -13.80
N LYS A 15 10.21 -5.16 -12.80
CA LYS A 15 9.11 -6.04 -12.41
C LYS A 15 8.56 -5.77 -11.03
N THR A 16 9.27 -5.01 -10.21
CA THR A 16 8.85 -4.77 -8.82
C THR A 16 8.82 -3.28 -8.52
N PRO A 17 7.89 -2.85 -7.67
CA PRO A 17 7.72 -1.42 -7.39
C PRO A 17 8.75 -0.90 -6.40
N GLU A 18 8.86 0.43 -6.39
CA GLU A 18 9.57 1.12 -5.32
C GLU A 18 8.69 1.07 -4.08
N VAL A 19 9.29 0.82 -2.93
CA VAL A 19 8.59 0.81 -1.65
C VAL A 19 9.31 1.75 -0.70
N SER A 20 8.55 2.63 -0.08
CA SER A 20 9.07 3.54 0.93
C SER A 20 8.09 3.55 2.09
N PHE A 21 8.35 2.71 3.08
CA PHE A 21 7.53 2.61 4.27
C PHE A 21 8.27 3.24 5.43
N ASN A 22 7.79 4.37 5.89
CA ASN A 22 8.41 5.10 7.00
C ASN A 22 7.64 4.86 8.28
N LYS A 23 8.36 4.65 9.35
CA LYS A 23 7.76 4.38 10.67
C LYS A 23 6.96 5.56 11.22
N ASP A 24 7.11 6.74 10.61
CA ASP A 24 6.32 7.92 10.99
C ASP A 24 4.89 7.89 10.42
N GLY A 25 4.56 6.87 9.63
CA GLY A 25 3.22 6.71 9.08
C GLY A 25 3.07 7.04 7.60
N ARG A 26 4.16 7.35 6.91
CA ARG A 26 4.11 7.62 5.48
C ARG A 26 4.53 6.38 4.70
N LEU A 27 3.58 5.77 3.99
CA LEU A 27 3.79 4.53 3.26
C LEU A 27 3.52 4.76 1.78
N ARG A 28 4.47 4.38 0.93
CA ARG A 28 4.31 4.57 -0.52
C ARG A 28 4.78 3.35 -1.30
N ILE A 29 3.99 2.97 -2.29
CA ILE A 29 4.33 1.93 -3.27
C ILE A 29 4.10 2.55 -4.64
N SER A 30 5.13 2.55 -5.49
CA SER A 30 5.02 3.17 -6.81
C SER A 30 5.77 2.40 -7.89
N GLY A 31 5.28 2.49 -9.13
CA GLY A 31 5.90 1.87 -10.28
C GLY A 31 5.08 0.70 -10.80
N ARG A 32 5.71 -0.42 -11.09
CA ARG A 32 5.07 -1.60 -11.65
C ARG A 32 5.25 -2.78 -10.71
N SER A 33 4.20 -3.55 -10.49
CA SER A 33 4.25 -4.71 -9.61
C SER A 33 3.81 -5.97 -10.37
N ILE A 34 4.78 -6.59 -11.02
CA ILE A 34 4.60 -7.83 -11.77
C ILE A 34 5.66 -8.86 -11.39
N PRO A 35 5.91 -9.09 -10.08
CA PRO A 35 6.91 -10.06 -9.66
C PRO A 35 6.50 -11.47 -10.08
N GLU A 36 7.48 -12.33 -10.33
CA GLU A 36 7.21 -13.72 -10.66
C GLU A 36 6.59 -14.45 -9.47
N ASP A 37 7.05 -14.09 -8.27
CA ASP A 37 6.52 -14.62 -7.02
C ASP A 37 6.07 -13.47 -6.14
N ALA A 38 4.78 -13.13 -6.24
CA ALA A 38 4.21 -12.01 -5.49
C ALA A 38 4.26 -12.25 -3.99
N THR A 39 4.02 -13.49 -3.56
CA THR A 39 4.07 -13.83 -2.14
C THR A 39 5.44 -13.53 -1.55
N LYS A 40 6.48 -13.96 -2.23
CA LYS A 40 7.85 -13.73 -1.78
C LYS A 40 8.17 -12.24 -1.68
N PHE A 41 7.79 -11.46 -2.70
CA PHE A 41 8.07 -10.03 -2.71
C PHE A 41 7.30 -9.31 -1.59
N TYR A 42 6.02 -9.62 -1.44
CA TYR A 42 5.15 -8.90 -0.51
C TYR A 42 5.23 -9.39 0.94
N ASP A 43 5.85 -10.54 1.20
CA ASP A 43 6.02 -11.02 2.57
C ASP A 43 6.77 -10.01 3.44
N ASP A 44 7.82 -9.42 2.93
CA ASP A 44 8.60 -8.41 3.68
C ASP A 44 7.76 -7.17 3.95
N LEU A 45 6.95 -6.76 2.98
CA LEU A 45 6.07 -5.59 3.14
C LEU A 45 5.01 -5.89 4.19
N PHE A 46 4.40 -7.07 4.11
CA PHE A 46 3.36 -7.45 5.06
C PHE A 46 3.92 -7.59 6.48
N GLU A 47 5.11 -8.16 6.61
CA GLU A 47 5.77 -8.28 7.90
C GLU A 47 6.03 -6.89 8.50
N TRP A 48 6.52 -5.95 7.70
CA TRP A 48 6.74 -4.59 8.17
C TRP A 48 5.41 -3.96 8.64
N VAL A 49 4.35 -4.12 7.85
CA VAL A 49 3.04 -3.57 8.18
C VAL A 49 2.49 -4.21 9.46
N TYR A 50 2.70 -5.52 9.62
CA TYR A 50 2.26 -6.22 10.83
C TYR A 50 2.87 -5.58 12.09
N TYR A 51 4.18 -5.35 12.07
CA TYR A 51 4.85 -4.72 13.21
C TYR A 51 4.44 -3.26 13.37
N TYR A 52 4.30 -2.54 12.26
CA TYR A 52 3.85 -1.15 12.31
C TYR A 52 2.49 -1.05 13.01
N CYS A 53 1.57 -1.95 12.69
CA CYS A 53 0.22 -1.95 13.27
C CYS A 53 0.18 -2.27 14.77
N GLN A 54 1.26 -2.80 15.33
CA GLN A 54 1.35 -3.01 16.78
C GLN A 54 1.48 -1.70 17.54
N ASN A 55 2.09 -0.71 16.92
CA ASN A 55 2.27 0.61 17.53
C ASN A 55 2.28 1.68 16.44
N PRO A 56 1.13 1.90 15.78
CA PRO A 56 1.08 2.79 14.62
C PRO A 56 1.14 4.26 15.04
N SER A 57 1.53 5.10 14.09
CA SER A 57 1.45 6.54 14.26
C SER A 57 0.00 6.95 14.37
N GLU A 58 -0.25 8.13 14.93
CA GLU A 58 -1.60 8.65 15.07
C GLU A 58 -2.30 8.76 13.72
N SER A 59 -1.55 9.10 12.68
CA SER A 59 -2.06 9.22 11.32
C SER A 59 -1.16 8.44 10.36
N THR A 60 -1.77 7.65 9.49
CA THR A 60 -1.08 6.89 8.46
C THR A 60 -1.54 7.38 7.10
N VAL A 61 -0.59 7.71 6.22
CA VAL A 61 -0.88 8.12 4.84
C VAL A 61 -0.28 7.08 3.90
N VAL A 62 -1.12 6.48 3.09
CA VAL A 62 -0.70 5.43 2.14
C VAL A 62 -0.87 5.95 0.73
N ASP A 63 0.23 6.04 0.00
CA ASP A 63 0.22 6.44 -1.41
C ASP A 63 0.44 5.20 -2.28
N ILE A 64 -0.55 4.88 -3.10
CA ILE A 64 -0.46 3.79 -4.07
C ILE A 64 -0.42 4.42 -5.46
N ALA A 65 0.74 4.35 -6.10
CA ALA A 65 0.97 4.97 -7.41
C ALA A 65 1.52 3.93 -8.38
N LEU A 66 0.74 2.85 -8.58
CA LEU A 66 1.13 1.75 -9.45
C LEU A 66 0.62 1.96 -10.87
N GLU A 67 1.54 1.88 -11.84
CA GLU A 67 1.18 1.95 -13.26
C GLU A 67 0.47 0.68 -13.69
N TYR A 68 0.85 -0.44 -13.08
CA TYR A 68 0.25 -1.74 -13.35
C TYR A 68 0.62 -2.72 -12.24
N PHE A 69 -0.27 -3.64 -11.94
CA PHE A 69 0.03 -4.73 -11.01
C PHE A 69 -0.76 -5.99 -11.40
N ASN A 70 -0.12 -7.15 -11.25
CA ASN A 70 -0.72 -8.43 -11.64
C ASN A 70 -1.65 -8.96 -10.54
N SER A 71 -2.33 -10.07 -10.81
CA SER A 71 -3.33 -10.62 -9.88
C SER A 71 -2.74 -11.03 -8.54
N GLY A 72 -1.53 -11.57 -8.53
CA GLY A 72 -0.86 -11.93 -7.28
C GLY A 72 -0.55 -10.70 -6.43
N SER A 73 -0.07 -9.63 -7.08
CA SER A 73 0.17 -8.36 -6.42
C SER A 73 -1.13 -7.75 -5.90
N SER A 74 -2.22 -7.91 -6.66
CA SER A 74 -3.53 -7.37 -6.29
C SER A 74 -4.02 -7.94 -4.96
N LYS A 75 -3.87 -9.24 -4.77
CA LYS A 75 -4.27 -9.89 -3.51
C LYS A 75 -3.40 -9.44 -2.34
N ALA A 76 -2.09 -9.40 -2.57
CA ALA A 76 -1.15 -9.00 -1.53
C ALA A 76 -1.38 -7.54 -1.10
N LEU A 77 -1.58 -6.66 -2.08
CA LEU A 77 -1.83 -5.25 -1.81
C LEU A 77 -3.12 -5.05 -1.01
N LEU A 78 -4.18 -5.75 -1.39
CA LEU A 78 -5.45 -5.68 -0.66
C LEU A 78 -5.28 -6.14 0.79
N HIS A 79 -4.49 -7.20 1.01
CA HIS A 79 -4.22 -7.72 2.33
C HIS A 79 -3.51 -6.68 3.22
N ILE A 80 -2.52 -6.01 2.65
CA ILE A 80 -1.78 -4.95 3.35
C ILE A 80 -2.73 -3.80 3.72
N LEU A 81 -3.52 -3.34 2.76
CA LEU A 81 -4.45 -2.24 3.00
C LEU A 81 -5.50 -2.60 4.04
N ARG A 82 -5.98 -3.84 4.03
CA ARG A 82 -6.94 -4.28 5.04
C ARG A 82 -6.36 -4.22 6.45
N ALA A 83 -5.12 -4.66 6.63
CA ALA A 83 -4.48 -4.60 7.94
C ALA A 83 -4.38 -3.15 8.45
N LEU A 84 -4.04 -2.23 7.55
CA LEU A 84 -3.93 -0.81 7.90
C LEU A 84 -5.30 -0.19 8.22
N VAL A 85 -6.32 -0.52 7.43
CA VAL A 85 -7.67 -0.02 7.65
C VAL A 85 -8.23 -0.54 8.98
N ASP A 86 -8.04 -1.83 9.26
CA ASP A 86 -8.52 -2.42 10.52
C ASP A 86 -7.86 -1.75 11.72
N THR A 87 -6.56 -1.46 11.62
CA THR A 87 -5.83 -0.77 12.68
C THR A 87 -6.39 0.62 12.92
N SER A 88 -6.80 1.32 11.86
CA SER A 88 -7.35 2.68 11.98
C SER A 88 -8.65 2.72 12.79
N LYS A 89 -9.36 1.61 12.86
CA LYS A 89 -10.62 1.54 13.63
C LYS A 89 -10.40 1.62 15.15
N HIS A 90 -9.15 1.58 15.59
CA HIS A 90 -8.78 1.64 17.01
C HIS A 90 -8.22 3.00 17.39
N GLY A 91 -8.79 4.08 16.85
CA GLY A 91 -8.42 5.43 17.23
C GLY A 91 -7.29 6.06 16.42
N HIS A 92 -6.92 5.46 15.33
CA HIS A 92 -5.90 5.99 14.42
C HIS A 92 -6.55 6.45 13.12
N LYS A 93 -5.92 7.41 12.46
CA LYS A 93 -6.42 7.92 11.19
C LYS A 93 -5.68 7.24 10.04
N ILE A 94 -6.38 6.99 8.96
CA ILE A 94 -5.76 6.49 7.73
C ILE A 94 -6.25 7.29 6.54
N THR A 95 -5.33 7.63 5.64
CA THR A 95 -5.63 8.28 4.37
C THR A 95 -5.02 7.41 3.29
N ILE A 96 -5.82 6.99 2.31
CA ILE A 96 -5.33 6.20 1.19
C ILE A 96 -5.47 7.05 -0.06
N ASN A 97 -4.34 7.35 -0.68
CA ASN A 97 -4.26 8.12 -1.92
C ASN A 97 -3.99 7.14 -3.06
N TRP A 98 -4.92 7.05 -3.99
CA TRP A 98 -4.82 6.15 -5.13
C TRP A 98 -4.54 6.97 -6.38
N TYR A 99 -3.35 6.83 -6.92
CA TYR A 99 -2.90 7.59 -8.09
C TYR A 99 -3.17 6.79 -9.35
N TYR A 100 -3.61 7.46 -10.40
CA TYR A 100 -3.83 6.84 -11.71
C TYR A 100 -3.48 7.85 -12.80
N GLU A 101 -3.00 7.37 -13.92
CA GLU A 101 -2.67 8.25 -15.04
C GLU A 101 -3.94 8.66 -15.79
N GLU A 102 -3.90 9.83 -16.39
CA GLU A 102 -5.00 10.30 -17.22
C GLU A 102 -5.32 9.26 -18.30
N GLY A 103 -6.59 8.86 -18.37
CA GLY A 103 -7.04 7.88 -19.35
C GLY A 103 -6.91 6.43 -18.89
N ASP A 104 -6.29 6.17 -17.76
CA ASP A 104 -6.14 4.81 -17.24
C ASP A 104 -7.35 4.42 -16.39
N ASP A 105 -8.43 4.08 -17.05
CA ASP A 105 -9.67 3.71 -16.37
C ASP A 105 -9.52 2.38 -15.61
N ASP A 106 -8.67 1.48 -16.08
CA ASP A 106 -8.46 0.19 -15.43
C ASP A 106 -7.89 0.35 -14.02
N ILE A 107 -6.84 1.15 -13.88
CA ILE A 107 -6.24 1.39 -12.57
C ILE A 107 -7.23 2.12 -11.65
N MET A 108 -7.97 3.09 -12.18
CA MET A 108 -8.96 3.79 -11.38
C MET A 108 -10.03 2.82 -10.87
N GLU A 109 -10.57 1.97 -11.75
CA GLU A 109 -11.60 1.01 -11.37
C GLU A 109 -11.11 0.00 -10.33
N ARG A 110 -9.85 -0.39 -10.40
CA ARG A 110 -9.25 -1.28 -9.39
C ARG A 110 -9.21 -0.61 -8.02
N GLY A 111 -8.90 0.67 -7.99
CA GLY A 111 -8.95 1.44 -6.75
C GLY A 111 -10.36 1.53 -6.19
N GLU A 112 -11.34 1.78 -7.05
CA GLU A 112 -12.75 1.82 -6.64
C GLU A 112 -13.21 0.48 -6.08
N TYR A 113 -12.73 -0.62 -6.65
CA TYR A 113 -13.05 -1.95 -6.17
C TYR A 113 -12.51 -2.16 -4.75
N TYR A 114 -11.25 -1.76 -4.52
CA TYR A 114 -10.65 -1.85 -3.19
C TYR A 114 -11.39 -0.97 -2.18
N GLU A 115 -11.72 0.24 -2.59
CA GLU A 115 -12.48 1.16 -1.75
C GLU A 115 -13.79 0.52 -1.28
N SER A 116 -14.47 -0.15 -2.20
CA SER A 116 -15.72 -0.84 -1.92
C SER A 116 -15.54 -1.99 -0.93
N ILE A 117 -14.50 -2.82 -1.14
CA ILE A 117 -14.24 -3.97 -0.26
C ILE A 117 -13.82 -3.51 1.14
N LEU A 118 -12.98 -2.50 1.22
CA LEU A 118 -12.43 -2.01 2.48
C LEU A 118 -13.39 -1.11 3.23
N GLU A 119 -14.44 -0.65 2.56
CA GLU A 119 -15.46 0.23 3.13
C GLU A 119 -14.86 1.50 3.73
N ILE A 120 -13.91 2.08 3.01
CA ILE A 120 -13.28 3.34 3.41
C ILE A 120 -13.03 4.18 2.14
N ALA A 121 -13.30 5.48 2.22
CA ALA A 121 -13.12 6.36 1.08
C ALA A 121 -11.63 6.53 0.74
N PHE A 122 -11.31 6.43 -0.54
CA PHE A 122 -9.98 6.73 -1.06
C PHE A 122 -9.98 8.12 -1.68
N ASN A 123 -8.82 8.74 -1.73
CA ASN A 123 -8.62 9.93 -2.54
C ASN A 123 -8.05 9.46 -3.89
N PHE A 124 -8.78 9.72 -4.97
CA PHE A 124 -8.32 9.36 -6.31
C PHE A 124 -7.64 10.57 -6.93
N ILE A 125 -6.37 10.40 -7.30
CA ILE A 125 -5.53 11.49 -7.77
C ILE A 125 -5.05 11.19 -9.18
N GLU A 126 -5.53 11.98 -10.14
CA GLU A 126 -5.15 11.83 -11.54
C GLU A 126 -3.78 12.46 -11.77
N THR A 127 -2.92 11.76 -12.50
CA THR A 127 -1.60 12.25 -12.88
C THR A 127 -1.49 12.35 -14.40
N ASP A 128 -0.52 13.10 -14.87
CA ASP A 128 -0.29 13.27 -16.31
C ASP A 128 0.29 12.03 -16.98
#